data_84e78aecd2f03ce45ce364448746bcc2
#
_entry.id   84e78aecd2f03ce45ce364448746bcc2
#
_cell.length_a   1.000
_cell.length_b   1.000
_cell.length_c   1.000
_cell.angle_alpha   90.00
_cell.angle_beta   90.00
_cell.angle_gamma   90.00
#
_symmetry.space_group_name_H-M   'P 1'
#
loop_
_entity.id
_entity.type
_entity.pdbx_description
1 polymer ?
#
loop_
_entity_poly.entity_id
_entity_poly.type
_entity_poly.pdbx_seq_one_letter_code
_entity_poly.pdbx_strand_id
1 'polypeptide(L)'
;VPKFINSSFACIIDRGTHKANNYIQHQMQIFKRNYGDFWVLKCDIRRFFYNIDPNILYHILCKYIGDPYLKRFTKQLIFDGRDIIGDVGIPIGNYTSQYFANIYLNELDQYVKRILKVKFYRQIYG
;
A
#
# COMPACT_ATOMS: atom_id res chain seq x y z
N VAL A 1 1.68 15.48 -1.50
CA VAL A 1 0.84 14.29 -1.32
C VAL A 1 1.38 13.17 -2.20
N PRO A 2 1.57 11.97 -1.67
CA PRO A 2 2.03 10.82 -2.47
C PRO A 2 1.09 10.56 -3.65
N LYS A 3 1.64 10.37 -4.83
CA LYS A 3 0.86 9.95 -6.00
C LYS A 3 0.77 8.43 -6.00
N PHE A 4 -0.39 7.91 -5.66
CA PHE A 4 -0.67 6.48 -5.79
C PHE A 4 -0.82 6.06 -7.25
N ILE A 5 -0.44 4.83 -7.56
CA ILE A 5 -0.69 4.27 -8.89
C ILE A 5 -2.21 4.09 -9.12
N ASN A 6 -2.64 4.14 -10.37
CA ASN A 6 -4.06 3.96 -10.71
C ASN A 6 -4.61 2.58 -10.37
N SER A 7 -3.74 1.62 -10.11
CA SER A 7 -4.06 0.24 -9.75
C SER A 7 -4.09 -0.02 -8.25
N SER A 8 -3.95 0.99 -7.40
CA SER A 8 -4.14 0.90 -5.95
C SER A 8 -5.61 1.20 -5.60
N PHE A 9 -6.23 0.33 -4.79
CA PHE A 9 -7.64 0.42 -4.42
C PHE A 9 -7.89 0.55 -2.92
N ALA A 10 -6.86 0.44 -2.10
CA ALA A 10 -7.00 0.45 -0.66
C ALA A 10 -7.17 1.86 -0.09
N CYS A 11 -8.14 2.04 0.81
CA CYS A 11 -8.40 3.31 1.53
C CYS A 11 -8.38 4.57 0.65
N ILE A 12 -8.76 4.45 -0.61
CA ILE A 12 -8.88 5.54 -1.56
C ILE A 12 -10.36 5.77 -1.83
N ILE A 13 -10.79 7.02 -1.75
CA ILE A 13 -12.18 7.42 -2.05
C ILE A 13 -12.55 6.91 -3.44
N ASP A 14 -13.75 6.34 -3.56
CA ASP A 14 -14.30 5.76 -4.78
C ASP A 14 -13.58 4.51 -5.33
N ARG A 15 -12.69 3.88 -4.55
CA ARG A 15 -11.93 2.69 -4.95
C ARG A 15 -12.06 1.53 -3.96
N GLY A 16 -13.29 1.14 -3.62
CA GLY A 16 -13.54 0.02 -2.69
C GLY A 16 -13.29 -1.36 -3.31
N THR A 17 -13.37 -2.40 -2.47
CA THR A 17 -13.15 -3.82 -2.83
C THR A 17 -14.01 -4.28 -4.00
N HIS A 18 -15.27 -3.84 -4.09
CA HIS A 18 -16.15 -4.18 -5.22
C HIS A 18 -15.66 -3.64 -6.54
N LYS A 19 -15.18 -2.38 -6.57
CA LYS A 19 -14.61 -1.80 -7.80
C LYS A 19 -13.31 -2.51 -8.19
N ALA A 20 -12.49 -2.88 -7.20
CA ALA A 20 -11.28 -3.66 -7.42
C ALA A 20 -11.60 -5.01 -8.06
N ASN A 21 -12.57 -5.75 -7.53
CA ASN A 21 -12.97 -7.05 -8.05
C ASN A 21 -13.52 -6.95 -9.48
N ASN A 22 -14.44 -6.02 -9.73
CA ASN A 22 -14.99 -5.79 -11.08
C ASN A 22 -13.89 -5.43 -12.08
N TYR A 23 -12.96 -4.60 -11.66
CA TYR A 23 -11.83 -4.22 -12.50
C TYR A 23 -10.94 -5.42 -12.85
N ILE A 24 -10.62 -6.26 -11.85
CA ILE A 24 -9.80 -7.47 -12.07
C ILE A 24 -10.51 -8.44 -12.99
N GLN A 25 -11.79 -8.72 -12.76
CA GLN A 25 -12.57 -9.60 -13.63
C GLN A 25 -12.57 -9.12 -15.08
N HIS A 26 -12.79 -7.82 -15.28
CA HIS A 26 -12.76 -7.23 -16.61
C HIS A 26 -11.37 -7.36 -17.27
N GLN A 27 -10.29 -7.10 -16.53
CA GLN A 27 -8.93 -7.26 -17.04
C GLN A 27 -8.61 -8.73 -17.37
N MET A 28 -9.05 -9.67 -16.55
CA MET A 28 -8.87 -11.10 -16.80
C MET A 28 -9.60 -11.55 -18.08
N GLN A 29 -10.82 -11.05 -18.29
CA GLN A 29 -11.59 -11.35 -19.51
C GLN A 29 -10.89 -10.83 -20.77
N ILE A 30 -10.40 -9.58 -20.73
CA ILE A 30 -9.63 -8.98 -21.83
C ILE A 30 -8.37 -9.79 -22.09
N PHE A 31 -7.66 -10.16 -21.02
CA PHE A 31 -6.42 -10.90 -21.14
C PHE A 31 -6.64 -12.29 -21.76
N LYS A 32 -7.66 -13.02 -21.29
CA LYS A 32 -8.05 -14.32 -21.81
C LYS A 32 -8.42 -14.26 -23.30
N ARG A 33 -9.15 -13.22 -23.69
CA ARG A 33 -9.55 -13.01 -25.11
C ARG A 33 -8.36 -12.77 -26.02
N ASN A 34 -7.35 -12.01 -25.56
CA ASN A 34 -6.23 -11.58 -26.39
C ASN A 34 -5.07 -12.58 -26.41
N TYR A 35 -4.88 -13.33 -25.32
CA TYR A 35 -3.68 -14.16 -25.11
C TYR A 35 -4.01 -15.63 -24.78
N GLY A 36 -5.28 -16.01 -24.58
CA GLY A 36 -5.69 -17.35 -24.19
C GLY A 36 -5.47 -17.60 -22.69
N ASP A 37 -4.93 -18.78 -22.35
CA ASP A 37 -4.67 -19.13 -20.95
C ASP A 37 -3.50 -18.33 -20.37
N PHE A 38 -3.62 -17.97 -19.08
CA PHE A 38 -2.63 -17.15 -18.39
C PHE A 38 -2.49 -17.54 -16.92
N TRP A 39 -1.39 -17.17 -16.31
CA TRP A 39 -1.13 -17.37 -14.90
C TRP A 39 -1.37 -16.08 -14.12
N VAL A 40 -1.90 -16.23 -12.91
CA VAL A 40 -2.09 -15.12 -11.95
C VAL A 40 -1.23 -15.38 -10.73
N LEU A 41 -0.33 -14.47 -10.43
CA LEU A 41 0.40 -14.46 -9.18
C LEU A 41 -0.39 -13.64 -8.16
N LYS A 42 -0.87 -14.30 -7.09
CA LYS A 42 -1.50 -13.67 -5.95
C LYS A 42 -0.52 -13.68 -4.77
N CYS A 43 -0.14 -12.50 -4.31
CA CYS A 43 0.71 -12.32 -3.14
C CYS A 43 -0.09 -11.73 -1.99
N ASP A 44 0.25 -12.12 -0.78
CA ASP A 44 -0.29 -11.56 0.45
C ASP A 44 0.84 -11.36 1.47
N ILE A 45 0.75 -10.28 2.26
CA ILE A 45 1.73 -9.98 3.29
C ILE A 45 1.16 -10.37 4.64
N ARG A 46 1.69 -11.46 5.19
CA ARG A 46 1.27 -11.95 6.49
C ARG A 46 1.48 -10.88 7.56
N ARG A 47 0.42 -10.57 8.34
CA ARG A 47 0.47 -9.62 9.45
C ARG A 47 1.10 -8.28 9.06
N PHE A 48 0.62 -7.69 7.97
CA PHE A 48 1.25 -6.54 7.34
C PHE A 48 1.58 -5.41 8.31
N PHE A 49 0.61 -4.95 9.13
CA PHE A 49 0.82 -3.85 10.08
C PHE A 49 1.89 -4.15 11.13
N TYR A 50 2.05 -5.41 11.53
CA TYR A 50 3.08 -5.84 12.48
C TYR A 50 4.48 -5.93 11.85
N ASN A 51 4.57 -5.97 10.52
CA ASN A 51 5.83 -6.12 9.80
C ASN A 51 6.28 -4.83 9.09
N ILE A 52 5.55 -3.73 9.24
CA ILE A 52 6.00 -2.43 8.75
C ILE A 52 7.15 -1.95 9.63
N ASP A 53 8.30 -1.66 9.02
CA ASP A 53 9.40 -1.00 9.71
C ASP A 53 9.08 0.48 9.94
N PRO A 54 8.95 0.93 11.21
CA PRO A 54 8.55 2.28 11.53
C PRO A 54 9.60 3.32 11.10
N ASN A 55 10.88 2.96 11.07
CA ASN A 55 11.95 3.86 10.66
C ASN A 55 11.89 4.10 9.14
N ILE A 56 11.70 3.04 8.37
CA ILE A 56 11.55 3.13 6.91
C ILE A 56 10.29 3.93 6.60
N LEU A 57 9.15 3.65 7.26
CA LEU A 57 7.91 4.39 7.09
C LEU A 57 8.11 5.88 7.39
N TYR A 58 8.73 6.22 8.51
CA TYR A 58 9.01 7.61 8.87
C TYR A 58 9.89 8.30 7.83
N HIS A 59 10.92 7.61 7.33
CA HIS A 59 11.77 8.14 6.27
C HIS A 59 10.99 8.43 4.98
N ILE A 60 10.11 7.53 4.57
CA ILE A 60 9.24 7.72 3.41
C ILE A 60 8.34 8.95 3.61
N LEU A 61 7.68 9.06 4.77
CA LEU A 61 6.80 10.17 5.09
C LEU A 61 7.54 11.51 5.11
N CYS A 62 8.77 11.55 5.59
CA CYS A 62 9.59 12.76 5.60
C CYS A 62 9.89 13.33 4.21
N LYS A 63 9.78 12.52 3.14
CA LYS A 63 9.89 13.02 1.75
C LYS A 63 8.71 13.91 1.36
N TYR A 64 7.56 13.74 2.00
CA TYR A 64 6.31 14.46 1.72
C TYR A 64 5.98 15.55 2.71
N ILE A 65 6.59 15.54 3.89
CA ILE A 65 6.33 16.48 4.97
C ILE A 65 7.52 17.44 5.05
N GLY A 66 7.30 18.71 4.76
CA GLY A 66 8.33 19.75 4.89
C GLY A 66 8.41 20.35 6.28
N ASP A 67 7.29 20.47 6.96
CA ASP A 67 7.16 21.14 8.25
C ASP A 67 7.79 20.32 9.40
N PRO A 68 8.69 20.92 10.22
CA PRO A 68 9.35 20.23 11.33
C PRO A 68 8.40 19.79 12.44
N TYR A 69 7.36 20.59 12.75
CA TYR A 69 6.35 20.25 13.74
C TYR A 69 5.56 19.02 13.32
N LEU A 70 5.12 19.01 12.06
CA LEU A 70 4.38 17.89 11.51
C LEU A 70 5.24 16.63 11.44
N LYS A 71 6.53 16.74 11.12
CA LYS A 71 7.47 15.61 11.20
C LYS A 71 7.55 15.02 12.60
N ARG A 72 7.68 15.87 13.62
CA ARG A 72 7.75 15.44 15.02
C ARG A 72 6.46 14.74 15.45
N PHE A 73 5.31 15.32 15.13
CA PHE A 73 4.01 14.75 15.41
C PHE A 73 3.82 13.39 14.72
N THR A 74 4.19 13.29 13.44
CA THR A 74 4.14 12.05 12.68
C THR A 74 5.03 10.97 13.31
N LYS A 75 6.22 11.35 13.78
CA LYS A 75 7.11 10.44 14.51
C LYS A 75 6.44 9.88 15.76
N GLN A 76 5.80 10.74 16.56
CA GLN A 76 5.05 10.29 17.73
C GLN A 76 3.93 9.33 17.35
N LEU A 77 3.12 9.63 16.34
CA LEU A 77 2.05 8.75 15.88
C LEU A 77 2.54 7.35 15.45
N ILE A 78 3.73 7.27 14.88
CA ILE A 78 4.31 6.00 14.41
C ILE A 78 4.90 5.21 15.58
N PHE A 79 5.59 5.88 16.50
CA PHE A 79 6.41 5.22 17.53
C PHE A 79 5.70 5.08 18.87
N ASP A 80 4.72 5.95 19.19
CA ASP A 80 3.95 5.89 20.42
C ASP A 80 2.70 4.99 20.21
N GLY A 81 2.39 4.13 21.16
CA GLY A 81 1.20 3.27 21.14
C GLY A 81 1.26 2.09 20.17
N ARG A 82 2.47 1.66 19.81
CA ARG A 82 2.66 0.43 19.06
C ARG A 82 2.39 -0.78 19.94
N ASP A 83 1.55 -1.70 19.44
CA ASP A 83 1.51 -3.07 19.97
C ASP A 83 2.76 -3.81 19.46
N ILE A 84 3.87 -3.63 20.18
CA ILE A 84 5.18 -4.09 19.70
C ILE A 84 5.40 -5.53 20.14
N ILE A 85 5.66 -6.38 19.17
CA ILE A 85 6.45 -7.59 19.34
C ILE A 85 7.77 -7.35 18.58
N GLY A 86 8.78 -6.83 19.25
CA GLY A 86 10.07 -6.48 18.65
C GLY A 86 10.16 -5.04 18.14
N ASP A 87 11.08 -4.77 17.20
CA ASP A 87 11.40 -3.42 16.69
C ASP A 87 10.55 -2.98 15.49
N VAL A 88 9.62 -3.82 15.04
CA VAL A 88 8.76 -3.59 13.86
C VAL A 88 7.30 -3.48 14.24
N GLY A 89 6.52 -2.88 13.35
CA GLY A 89 5.08 -2.69 13.52
C GLY A 89 4.67 -1.23 13.71
N ILE A 90 3.42 -0.95 13.39
CA ILE A 90 2.78 0.35 13.59
C ILE A 90 1.46 0.16 14.36
N PRO A 91 0.94 1.20 15.03
CA PRO A 91 -0.31 1.10 15.78
C PRO A 91 -1.46 0.58 14.92
N ILE A 92 -2.28 -0.31 15.47
CA ILE A 92 -3.45 -0.91 14.79
C ILE A 92 -4.72 -0.23 15.28
N GLY A 93 -5.71 -0.10 14.38
CA GLY A 93 -7.02 0.46 14.70
C GLY A 93 -7.17 1.96 14.44
N ASN A 94 -6.11 2.67 14.08
CA ASN A 94 -6.17 4.08 13.74
C ASN A 94 -6.33 4.30 12.23
N TYR A 95 -7.11 5.29 11.82
CA TYR A 95 -7.23 5.70 10.41
C TYR A 95 -5.87 6.10 9.81
N THR A 96 -5.03 6.74 10.61
CA THR A 96 -3.67 7.13 10.22
C THR A 96 -2.82 5.94 9.83
N SER A 97 -2.94 4.82 10.55
CA SER A 97 -2.17 3.61 10.28
C SER A 97 -2.53 2.98 8.93
N GLN A 98 -3.80 3.00 8.54
CA GLN A 98 -4.22 2.55 7.21
C GLN A 98 -3.62 3.41 6.10
N TYR A 99 -3.60 4.73 6.31
CA TYR A 99 -3.00 5.65 5.36
C TYR A 99 -1.47 5.48 5.28
N PHE A 100 -0.82 5.30 6.41
CA PHE A 100 0.61 5.01 6.47
C PHE A 100 0.98 3.70 5.79
N ALA A 101 0.17 2.66 5.97
CA ALA A 101 0.33 1.38 5.30
C ALA A 101 0.25 1.53 3.77
N ASN A 102 -0.68 2.33 3.27
CA ASN A 102 -0.79 2.63 1.85
C ASN A 102 0.43 3.38 1.30
N ILE A 103 0.93 4.37 2.05
CA ILE A 103 2.14 5.11 1.67
C ILE A 103 3.35 4.18 1.65
N TYR A 104 3.47 3.30 2.64
CA TYR A 104 4.54 2.31 2.70
C TYR A 104 4.52 1.37 1.49
N LEU A 105 3.35 0.83 1.14
CA LEU A 105 3.22 -0.06 -0.01
C LEU A 105 3.29 0.66 -1.35
N ASN A 106 3.04 1.95 -1.40
CA ASN A 106 3.20 2.71 -2.63
C ASN A 106 4.62 2.64 -3.20
N GLU A 107 5.64 2.51 -2.35
CA GLU A 107 7.02 2.30 -2.81
C GLU A 107 7.13 0.97 -3.60
N LEU A 108 6.51 -0.11 -3.12
CA LEU A 108 6.43 -1.38 -3.84
C LEU A 108 5.65 -1.24 -5.15
N ASP A 109 4.50 -0.57 -5.12
CA ASP A 109 3.66 -0.32 -6.29
C ASP A 109 4.43 0.43 -7.39
N GLN A 110 5.16 1.48 -7.00
CA GLN A 110 5.99 2.26 -7.92
C GLN A 110 7.11 1.39 -8.51
N TYR A 111 7.74 0.55 -7.69
CA TYR A 111 8.77 -0.37 -8.13
C TYR A 111 8.22 -1.37 -9.17
N VAL A 112 7.11 -2.03 -8.84
CA VAL A 112 6.48 -3.02 -9.74
C VAL A 112 6.06 -2.39 -11.07
N LYS A 113 5.48 -1.19 -11.03
CA LYS A 113 4.97 -0.54 -12.24
C LYS A 113 6.05 0.13 -13.07
N ARG A 114 7.05 0.75 -12.44
CA ARG A 114 8.03 1.59 -13.13
C ARG A 114 9.35 0.90 -13.40
N ILE A 115 9.81 0.06 -12.48
CA ILE A 115 11.10 -0.65 -12.60
C ILE A 115 10.87 -2.01 -13.24
N LEU A 116 10.01 -2.85 -12.65
CA LEU A 116 9.70 -4.16 -13.22
C LEU A 116 8.79 -4.08 -14.46
N LYS A 117 8.13 -2.93 -14.67
CA LYS A 117 7.23 -2.66 -15.80
C LYS A 117 6.11 -3.70 -15.97
N VAL A 118 5.64 -4.26 -14.86
CA VAL A 118 4.55 -5.24 -14.87
C VAL A 118 3.28 -4.57 -15.39
N LYS A 119 2.79 -5.05 -16.52
CA LYS A 119 1.65 -4.46 -17.23
C LYS A 119 0.35 -4.59 -16.45
N PHE A 120 0.08 -5.78 -15.91
CA PHE A 120 -1.13 -6.12 -15.17
C PHE A 120 -0.79 -6.34 -13.69
N TYR A 121 -0.83 -5.29 -12.92
CA TYR A 121 -0.57 -5.28 -11.49
C TYR A 121 -1.72 -4.58 -10.76
N ARG A 122 -2.15 -5.16 -9.64
CA ARG A 122 -3.18 -4.57 -8.76
C ARG A 122 -2.81 -4.79 -7.31
N GLN A 123 -3.01 -3.75 -6.54
CA GLN A 123 -2.95 -3.79 -5.10
C GLN A 123 -4.39 -3.73 -4.56
N ILE A 124 -4.77 -4.73 -3.78
CA ILE A 124 -6.07 -4.83 -3.14
C ILE A 124 -5.82 -5.09 -1.68
N TYR A 125 -6.53 -4.37 -0.82
CA TYR A 125 -6.62 -4.71 0.58
C TYR A 125 -7.95 -5.35 0.90
N GLY A 126 -7.86 -6.39 1.68
CA GLY A 126 -8.99 -6.89 2.44
C GLY A 126 -8.97 -6.28 3.82
#